data_cd70387d19be2085e1b24b54e79a18bf
#
_entry.id   cd70387d19be2085e1b24b54e79a18bf
#
_cell.length_a   1.000
_cell.length_b   1.000
_cell.length_c   1.000
_cell.angle_alpha   90.00
_cell.angle_beta   90.00
_cell.angle_gamma   90.00
#
_symmetry.space_group_name_H-M   'P 1'
#
loop_
_entity.id
_entity.type
_entity.pdbx_description
1 polymer ?
#
loop_
_entity_poly.entity_id
_entity_poly.type
_entity_poly.pdbx_seq_one_letter_code
_entity_poly.pdbx_strand_id
1 'polypeptide(L)'
;HTAPPKVGITAKESGTYNDFTNINLGGVKADGSDGSSEVSYIMLEVLDELHILQPGCSIHISSRTPDRFLHAGCRVIRKGYGYPSVFNPDAYVQEMIRQGKSLKDAREGGCSGCIEVGAFGKEAYLLTGYLNVPKILEVTLNNGIDPVTNTKVGIETGDPRNFKSYDELYDAFLKQLHFIVDQKMRVSNYIDRMFAKYAPATFLSLFIDDCIERGKDYYNCGPRYHSTYIQCTGLG
;
A
#
# COMPACT_ATOMS: atom_id res chain seq x y z
N HIS A 1 -9.90 -13.52 -3.85
CA HIS A 1 -10.95 -12.73 -4.53
C HIS A 1 -10.56 -12.55 -5.97
N THR A 2 -11.12 -13.32 -6.87
CA THR A 2 -11.08 -13.04 -8.29
C THR A 2 -12.14 -11.98 -8.57
N ALA A 3 -11.74 -10.81 -9.06
CA ALA A 3 -12.70 -9.89 -9.64
C ALA A 3 -13.48 -10.64 -10.73
N PRO A 4 -14.81 -10.45 -10.82
CA PRO A 4 -15.57 -11.03 -11.90
C PRO A 4 -14.97 -10.58 -13.24
N PRO A 5 -14.86 -11.46 -14.23
CA PRO A 5 -14.36 -11.06 -15.54
C PRO A 5 -15.24 -9.92 -16.06
N LYS A 6 -14.64 -8.79 -16.34
CA LYS A 6 -15.35 -7.71 -17.02
C LYS A 6 -15.66 -8.16 -18.42
N VAL A 7 -16.95 -8.29 -18.71
CA VAL A 7 -17.44 -8.56 -20.06
C VAL A 7 -17.22 -7.29 -20.88
N GLY A 8 -16.45 -7.35 -21.91
CA GLY A 8 -16.23 -6.22 -22.79
C GLY A 8 -14.83 -6.17 -23.37
N ILE A 9 -14.35 -4.98 -23.60
CA ILE A 9 -13.09 -4.67 -24.28
C ILE A 9 -11.91 -5.28 -23.55
N THR A 10 -11.08 -6.05 -24.24
CA THR A 10 -9.86 -6.62 -23.67
C THR A 10 -8.76 -5.55 -23.51
N ALA A 11 -7.85 -5.74 -22.58
CA ALA A 11 -6.70 -4.86 -22.41
C ALA A 11 -5.84 -4.76 -23.68
N LYS A 12 -5.78 -5.84 -24.46
CA LYS A 12 -5.06 -5.89 -25.73
C LYS A 12 -5.65 -4.95 -26.79
N GLU A 13 -6.96 -4.79 -26.80
CA GLU A 13 -7.67 -3.99 -27.82
C GLU A 13 -7.79 -2.52 -27.40
N SER A 14 -8.04 -2.24 -26.13
CA SER A 14 -8.27 -0.88 -25.66
C SER A 14 -7.04 -0.21 -25.06
N GLY A 15 -6.10 -0.96 -24.51
CA GLY A 15 -4.99 -0.44 -23.72
C GLY A 15 -5.42 0.32 -22.45
N THR A 16 -6.72 0.39 -22.19
CA THR A 16 -7.31 1.17 -21.09
C THR A 16 -8.01 0.32 -20.04
N TYR A 17 -7.98 -1.02 -20.19
CA TYR A 17 -8.50 -1.91 -19.17
C TYR A 17 -7.75 -1.70 -17.86
N ASN A 18 -8.47 -1.28 -16.85
CA ASN A 18 -7.92 -1.02 -15.54
C ASN A 18 -8.86 -1.58 -14.47
N ASP A 19 -8.48 -2.72 -13.92
CA ASP A 19 -9.09 -3.27 -12.73
C ASP A 19 -8.06 -3.31 -11.61
N PHE A 20 -8.18 -2.42 -10.66
CA PHE A 20 -7.24 -2.24 -9.56
C PHE A 20 -7.34 -3.36 -8.50
N THR A 21 -7.70 -4.55 -8.92
CA THR A 21 -7.70 -5.75 -8.10
C THR A 21 -6.30 -6.34 -8.04
N ASN A 22 -5.88 -6.79 -6.86
CA ASN A 22 -4.61 -7.48 -6.68
C ASN A 22 -4.84 -8.92 -6.22
N ILE A 23 -4.25 -9.87 -6.93
CA ILE A 23 -4.28 -11.30 -6.57
C ILE A 23 -3.08 -11.58 -5.69
N ASN A 24 -3.33 -12.10 -4.49
CA ASN A 24 -2.28 -12.47 -3.55
C ASN A 24 -2.11 -13.99 -3.54
N LEU A 25 -0.91 -14.47 -3.80
CA LEU A 25 -0.57 -15.89 -3.88
C LEU A 25 0.49 -16.25 -2.84
N GLY A 26 0.36 -17.41 -2.22
CA GLY A 26 1.28 -17.87 -1.16
C GLY A 26 1.01 -17.18 0.19
N GLY A 27 2.08 -16.77 0.86
CA GLY A 27 1.99 -16.19 2.19
C GLY A 27 1.95 -17.22 3.31
N VAL A 28 1.32 -16.86 4.42
CA VAL A 28 1.18 -17.75 5.58
C VAL A 28 -0.30 -17.87 5.97
N LYS A 29 -0.67 -19.06 6.47
CA LYS A 29 -2.00 -19.29 7.04
C LYS A 29 -2.07 -18.78 8.49
N ALA A 30 -3.27 -18.77 9.06
CA ALA A 30 -3.48 -18.32 10.44
C ALA A 30 -2.58 -19.04 11.47
N ASP A 31 -2.30 -20.33 11.26
CA ASP A 31 -1.42 -21.14 12.09
C ASP A 31 0.08 -20.89 11.81
N GLY A 32 0.39 -20.09 10.79
CA GLY A 32 1.75 -19.78 10.35
C GLY A 32 2.36 -20.78 9.39
N SER A 33 1.62 -21.80 8.94
CA SER A 33 2.08 -22.70 7.88
C SER A 33 2.07 -22.01 6.52
N ASP A 34 2.73 -22.61 5.52
CA ASP A 34 2.76 -22.10 4.15
C ASP A 34 1.35 -21.97 3.55
N GLY A 35 1.09 -20.85 2.89
CA GLY A 35 -0.17 -20.52 2.25
C GLY A 35 -0.25 -20.85 0.76
N SER A 36 0.82 -21.33 0.14
CA SER A 36 0.78 -21.74 -1.26
C SER A 36 -0.08 -23.00 -1.46
N SER A 37 -0.73 -23.10 -2.60
CA SER A 37 -1.60 -24.21 -2.97
C SER A 37 -1.50 -24.49 -4.47
N GLU A 38 -2.05 -25.60 -4.95
CA GLU A 38 -2.07 -25.89 -6.39
C GLU A 38 -2.75 -24.76 -7.19
N VAL A 39 -3.76 -24.09 -6.62
CA VAL A 39 -4.37 -22.91 -7.24
C VAL A 39 -3.37 -21.78 -7.44
N SER A 40 -2.43 -21.59 -6.49
CA SER A 40 -1.38 -20.59 -6.62
C SER A 40 -0.47 -20.84 -7.83
N TYR A 41 -0.15 -22.09 -8.10
CA TYR A 41 0.64 -22.46 -9.30
C TYR A 41 -0.14 -22.27 -10.59
N ILE A 42 -1.40 -22.69 -10.62
CA ILE A 42 -2.29 -22.49 -11.78
C ILE A 42 -2.42 -21.01 -12.10
N MET A 43 -2.60 -20.16 -11.09
CA MET A 43 -2.69 -18.71 -11.28
C MET A 43 -1.39 -18.11 -11.85
N LEU A 44 -0.22 -18.58 -11.42
CA LEU A 44 1.05 -18.16 -11.99
C LEU A 44 1.20 -18.62 -13.45
N GLU A 45 0.73 -19.81 -13.79
CA GLU A 45 0.71 -20.32 -15.19
C GLU A 45 -0.21 -19.47 -16.07
N VAL A 46 -1.43 -19.14 -15.59
CA VAL A 46 -2.37 -18.27 -16.30
C VAL A 46 -1.78 -16.87 -16.53
N LEU A 47 -1.12 -16.29 -15.52
CA LEU A 47 -0.44 -15.00 -15.67
C LEU A 47 0.67 -15.06 -16.71
N ASP A 48 1.43 -16.15 -16.71
CA ASP A 48 2.50 -16.39 -17.66
C ASP A 48 2.01 -16.59 -19.09
N GLU A 49 0.85 -17.20 -19.26
CA GLU A 49 0.25 -17.44 -20.56
C GLU A 49 -0.45 -16.20 -21.14
N LEU A 50 -1.23 -15.51 -20.32
CA LEU A 50 -2.09 -14.40 -20.79
C LEU A 50 -1.36 -13.07 -20.93
N HIS A 51 -0.28 -12.82 -20.17
CA HIS A 51 0.50 -11.59 -20.18
C HIS A 51 -0.34 -10.30 -19.99
N ILE A 52 -1.39 -10.38 -19.17
CA ILE A 52 -2.25 -9.22 -18.88
C ILE A 52 -1.69 -8.42 -17.72
N LEU A 53 -1.78 -7.10 -17.80
CA LEU A 53 -1.28 -6.20 -16.75
C LEU A 53 -2.20 -6.13 -15.53
N GLN A 54 -3.48 -6.42 -15.71
CA GLN A 54 -4.49 -6.37 -14.67
C GLN A 54 -5.41 -7.61 -14.74
N PRO A 55 -5.85 -8.19 -13.61
CA PRO A 55 -5.52 -7.77 -12.23
C PRO A 55 -4.04 -7.89 -11.91
N GLY A 56 -3.53 -7.00 -11.04
CA GLY A 56 -2.17 -7.11 -10.51
C GLY A 56 -1.98 -8.40 -9.73
N CYS A 57 -0.75 -8.88 -9.62
CA CYS A 57 -0.44 -10.09 -8.87
C CYS A 57 0.75 -9.88 -7.94
N SER A 58 0.64 -10.44 -6.74
CA SER A 58 1.70 -10.49 -5.74
C SER A 58 1.93 -11.92 -5.28
N ILE A 59 3.18 -12.29 -5.11
CA ILE A 59 3.57 -13.52 -4.43
C ILE A 59 4.15 -13.18 -3.07
N HIS A 60 3.75 -13.95 -2.07
CA HIS A 60 4.15 -13.75 -0.69
C HIS A 60 5.10 -14.88 -0.28
N ILE A 61 6.37 -14.56 -0.11
CA ILE A 61 7.46 -15.51 0.14
C ILE A 61 7.96 -15.33 1.57
N SER A 62 7.73 -16.34 2.40
CA SER A 62 8.22 -16.44 3.77
C SER A 62 9.38 -17.43 3.89
N SER A 63 10.01 -17.50 5.06
CA SER A 63 11.00 -18.52 5.38
C SER A 63 10.45 -19.96 5.32
N ARG A 64 9.14 -20.14 5.24
CA ARG A 64 8.46 -21.44 5.16
C ARG A 64 7.94 -21.78 3.77
N THR A 65 8.10 -20.88 2.82
CA THR A 65 7.63 -21.08 1.45
C THR A 65 8.47 -22.16 0.76
N PRO A 66 7.84 -23.16 0.12
CA PRO A 66 8.58 -24.20 -0.62
C PRO A 66 9.35 -23.58 -1.81
N ASP A 67 10.58 -24.09 -2.04
CA ASP A 67 11.42 -23.67 -3.18
C ASP A 67 10.67 -23.80 -4.53
N ARG A 68 9.82 -24.82 -4.67
CA ARG A 68 8.99 -25.01 -5.86
C ARG A 68 8.15 -23.76 -6.15
N PHE A 69 7.56 -23.14 -5.13
CA PHE A 69 6.73 -21.94 -5.31
C PHE A 69 7.58 -20.71 -5.63
N LEU A 70 8.70 -20.54 -4.94
CA LEU A 70 9.66 -19.48 -5.25
C LEU A 70 10.14 -19.57 -6.71
N HIS A 71 10.53 -20.79 -7.15
CA HIS A 71 10.95 -21.02 -8.53
C HIS A 71 9.83 -20.74 -9.55
N ALA A 72 8.56 -21.07 -9.22
CA ALA A 72 7.43 -20.78 -10.10
C ALA A 72 7.25 -19.28 -10.26
N GLY A 73 7.28 -18.50 -9.18
CA GLY A 73 7.23 -17.04 -9.23
C GLY A 73 8.39 -16.43 -10.03
N CYS A 74 9.62 -16.87 -9.76
CA CYS A 74 10.81 -16.40 -10.47
C CYS A 74 10.76 -16.68 -11.98
N ARG A 75 10.15 -17.79 -12.42
CA ARG A 75 9.97 -18.07 -13.86
C ARG A 75 9.11 -17.02 -14.57
N VAL A 76 8.07 -16.51 -13.90
CA VAL A 76 7.23 -15.43 -14.45
C VAL A 76 7.98 -14.10 -14.42
N ILE A 77 8.57 -13.75 -13.27
CA ILE A 77 9.29 -12.48 -13.07
C ILE A 77 10.41 -12.28 -14.09
N ARG A 78 11.21 -13.32 -14.39
CA ARG A 78 12.35 -13.22 -15.33
C ARG A 78 11.94 -12.85 -16.75
N LYS A 79 10.65 -12.98 -17.10
CA LYS A 79 10.15 -12.60 -18.42
C LYS A 79 9.96 -11.09 -18.60
N GLY A 80 10.09 -10.32 -17.51
CA GLY A 80 10.10 -8.85 -17.56
C GLY A 80 8.72 -8.20 -17.62
N TYR A 81 7.66 -8.90 -17.19
CA TYR A 81 6.30 -8.33 -17.17
C TYR A 81 6.06 -7.30 -16.08
N GLY A 82 7.01 -7.12 -15.13
CA GLY A 82 6.87 -6.21 -13.99
C GLY A 82 6.07 -6.79 -12.82
N TYR A 83 5.62 -8.04 -12.91
CA TYR A 83 4.94 -8.77 -11.85
C TYR A 83 5.18 -10.30 -12.00
N PRO A 84 4.78 -11.13 -11.02
CA PRO A 84 4.23 -10.77 -9.70
C PRO A 84 5.21 -9.96 -8.85
N SER A 85 4.67 -9.02 -8.05
CA SER A 85 5.45 -8.34 -7.02
C SER A 85 5.75 -9.30 -5.88
N VAL A 86 6.91 -9.15 -5.22
CA VAL A 86 7.32 -10.07 -4.14
C VAL A 86 7.20 -9.37 -2.79
N PHE A 87 6.47 -10.00 -1.87
CA PHE A 87 6.29 -9.52 -0.50
C PHE A 87 6.82 -10.55 0.51
N ASN A 88 7.35 -10.06 1.62
CA ASN A 88 7.85 -10.90 2.70
C ASN A 88 6.87 -10.93 3.89
N PRO A 89 6.10 -12.02 4.10
CA PRO A 89 5.20 -12.16 5.25
C PRO A 89 5.91 -12.09 6.59
N ASP A 90 7.14 -12.59 6.70
CA ASP A 90 7.90 -12.55 7.94
C ASP A 90 8.16 -11.10 8.41
N ALA A 91 8.26 -10.16 7.46
CA ALA A 91 8.42 -8.73 7.74
C ALA A 91 7.08 -8.02 7.96
N TYR A 92 6.13 -8.14 7.02
CA TYR A 92 4.89 -7.35 7.13
C TYR A 92 3.96 -7.82 8.25
N VAL A 93 3.97 -9.11 8.62
CA VAL A 93 3.22 -9.60 9.79
C VAL A 93 3.73 -8.95 11.08
N GLN A 94 5.05 -8.81 11.23
CA GLN A 94 5.64 -8.12 12.38
C GLN A 94 5.21 -6.64 12.43
N GLU A 95 5.19 -5.97 11.28
CA GLU A 95 4.73 -4.58 11.21
C GLU A 95 3.25 -4.44 11.57
N MET A 96 2.40 -5.31 11.06
CA MET A 96 0.98 -5.32 11.41
C MET A 96 0.73 -5.58 12.90
N ILE A 97 1.54 -6.44 13.53
CA ILE A 97 1.48 -6.64 14.99
C ILE A 97 1.89 -5.38 15.74
N ARG A 98 2.94 -4.67 15.30
CA ARG A 98 3.34 -3.37 15.89
C ARG A 98 2.24 -2.31 15.79
N GLN A 99 1.44 -2.37 14.73
CA GLN A 99 0.25 -1.52 14.56
C GLN A 99 -0.94 -1.96 15.42
N GLY A 100 -0.81 -2.99 16.24
CA GLY A 100 -1.85 -3.48 17.16
C GLY A 100 -2.80 -4.51 16.59
N LYS A 101 -2.51 -5.09 15.43
CA LYS A 101 -3.32 -6.18 14.86
C LYS A 101 -3.01 -7.51 15.56
N SER A 102 -4.01 -8.39 15.65
CA SER A 102 -3.79 -9.74 16.18
C SER A 102 -2.86 -10.54 15.25
N LEU A 103 -2.09 -11.48 15.82
CA LEU A 103 -1.21 -12.36 15.04
C LEU A 103 -1.99 -13.13 13.95
N LYS A 104 -3.20 -13.59 14.28
CA LYS A 104 -4.07 -14.28 13.33
C LYS A 104 -4.45 -13.36 12.16
N ASP A 105 -4.96 -12.16 12.46
CA ASP A 105 -5.42 -11.22 11.42
C ASP A 105 -4.26 -10.70 10.57
N ALA A 106 -3.08 -10.52 11.17
CA ALA A 106 -1.87 -10.15 10.45
C ALA A 106 -1.40 -11.25 9.48
N ARG A 107 -1.47 -12.52 9.88
CA ARG A 107 -1.12 -13.66 9.03
C ARG A 107 -2.12 -13.88 7.88
N GLU A 108 -3.41 -13.64 8.12
CA GLU A 108 -4.46 -13.73 7.11
C GLU A 108 -4.54 -12.48 6.22
N GLY A 109 -3.61 -11.55 6.38
CA GLY A 109 -3.49 -10.35 5.57
C GLY A 109 -2.61 -10.51 4.34
N GLY A 110 -2.40 -9.41 3.65
CA GLY A 110 -1.57 -9.34 2.45
C GLY A 110 -1.54 -7.94 1.87
N CYS A 111 -1.17 -7.84 0.60
CA CYS A 111 -1.06 -6.58 -0.12
C CYS A 111 -2.37 -6.22 -0.82
N SER A 112 -2.88 -5.00 -0.62
CA SER A 112 -4.15 -4.57 -1.22
C SER A 112 -4.02 -3.99 -2.62
N GLY A 113 -3.01 -3.20 -2.86
CA GLY A 113 -2.79 -2.50 -4.12
C GLY A 113 -1.37 -2.67 -4.61
N CYS A 114 -0.51 -1.70 -4.30
CA CYS A 114 0.89 -1.71 -4.73
C CYS A 114 1.81 -2.25 -3.64
N ILE A 115 1.70 -1.68 -2.43
CA ILE A 115 2.56 -1.96 -1.26
C ILE A 115 1.80 -1.93 0.07
N GLU A 116 0.52 -1.59 0.07
CA GLU A 116 -0.29 -1.45 1.27
C GLU A 116 -0.63 -2.83 1.83
N VAL A 117 0.03 -3.21 2.90
CA VAL A 117 -0.24 -4.46 3.60
C VAL A 117 -1.21 -4.27 4.75
N GLY A 118 -2.14 -5.20 4.92
CA GLY A 118 -3.13 -5.13 6.00
C GLY A 118 -3.97 -6.38 6.13
N ALA A 119 -4.91 -6.38 7.07
CA ALA A 119 -5.74 -7.52 7.42
C ALA A 119 -6.95 -7.64 6.46
N PHE A 120 -6.94 -8.62 5.59
CA PHE A 120 -8.00 -8.80 4.58
C PHE A 120 -9.37 -9.05 5.20
N GLY A 121 -10.37 -8.33 4.67
CA GLY A 121 -11.74 -8.41 5.14
C GLY A 121 -12.01 -7.83 6.53
N LYS A 122 -11.01 -7.26 7.19
CA LYS A 122 -11.08 -6.79 8.58
C LYS A 122 -10.60 -5.37 8.78
N GLU A 123 -10.06 -4.76 7.72
CA GLU A 123 -9.41 -3.46 7.78
C GLU A 123 -9.95 -2.50 6.71
N ALA A 124 -10.15 -1.24 7.10
CA ALA A 124 -10.33 -0.17 6.14
C ALA A 124 -8.97 0.29 5.63
N TYR A 125 -8.85 0.38 4.30
CA TYR A 125 -7.67 0.91 3.62
C TYR A 125 -8.04 2.25 2.99
N LEU A 126 -7.70 3.34 3.65
CA LEU A 126 -7.98 4.68 3.14
C LEU A 126 -6.69 5.37 2.73
N LEU A 127 -6.41 5.39 1.43
CA LEU A 127 -5.30 6.15 0.88
C LEU A 127 -5.70 7.63 0.78
N THR A 128 -5.15 8.45 1.66
CA THR A 128 -5.45 9.90 1.72
C THR A 128 -4.48 10.76 0.92
N GLY A 129 -3.53 10.15 0.24
CA GLY A 129 -2.64 10.80 -0.71
C GLY A 129 -1.17 10.44 -0.58
N TYR A 130 -0.36 11.22 -1.25
CA TYR A 130 1.07 10.99 -1.42
C TYR A 130 1.90 12.05 -0.71
N LEU A 131 3.12 11.69 -0.33
CA LEU A 131 4.12 12.58 0.22
C LEU A 131 5.37 12.51 -0.67
N ASN A 132 5.66 13.59 -1.40
CA ASN A 132 6.84 13.70 -2.24
C ASN A 132 8.05 14.08 -1.39
N VAL A 133 8.86 13.10 -0.99
CA VAL A 133 10.01 13.30 -0.09
C VAL A 133 11.14 14.10 -0.77
N PRO A 134 11.51 13.90 -2.05
CA PRO A 134 12.42 14.79 -2.75
C PRO A 134 11.98 16.26 -2.76
N LYS A 135 10.67 16.52 -2.86
CA LYS A 135 10.14 17.89 -2.79
C LYS A 135 10.35 18.52 -1.41
N ILE A 136 10.32 17.73 -0.35
CA ILE A 136 10.62 18.22 1.00
C ILE A 136 12.10 18.64 1.09
N LEU A 137 13.00 17.86 0.49
CA LEU A 137 14.41 18.25 0.41
C LEU A 137 14.59 19.54 -0.40
N GLU A 138 13.92 19.68 -1.54
CA GLU A 138 13.94 20.90 -2.34
C GLU A 138 13.46 22.12 -1.54
N VAL A 139 12.36 21.98 -0.80
CA VAL A 139 11.83 23.03 0.10
C VAL A 139 12.83 23.33 1.23
N THR A 140 13.53 22.33 1.78
CA THR A 140 14.59 22.53 2.77
C THR A 140 15.73 23.36 2.20
N LEU A 141 16.19 23.02 0.98
CA LEU A 141 17.24 23.73 0.26
C LEU A 141 16.86 25.16 -0.17
N ASN A 142 15.58 25.49 -0.08
CA ASN A 142 15.04 26.83 -0.33
C ASN A 142 14.43 27.47 0.91
N ASN A 143 14.91 27.07 2.11
CA ASN A 143 14.52 27.65 3.40
C ASN A 143 12.99 27.77 3.61
N GLY A 144 12.24 26.71 3.23
CA GLY A 144 10.81 26.62 3.41
C GLY A 144 9.97 27.16 2.24
N ILE A 145 10.61 27.61 1.17
CA ILE A 145 9.93 28.12 -0.03
C ILE A 145 9.89 27.08 -1.13
N ASP A 146 8.75 26.93 -1.77
CA ASP A 146 8.65 26.17 -3.01
C ASP A 146 9.20 27.02 -4.19
N PRO A 147 10.30 26.63 -4.84
CA PRO A 147 10.90 27.45 -5.89
C PRO A 147 10.07 27.53 -7.18
N VAL A 148 9.12 26.61 -7.39
CA VAL A 148 8.25 26.62 -8.56
C VAL A 148 7.14 27.67 -8.42
N THR A 149 6.50 27.72 -7.27
CA THR A 149 5.37 28.62 -7.00
C THR A 149 5.80 29.91 -6.28
N ASN A 150 7.04 29.97 -5.81
CA ASN A 150 7.59 31.05 -4.98
C ASN A 150 6.73 31.31 -3.71
N THR A 151 6.11 30.27 -3.17
CA THR A 151 5.29 30.35 -1.97
C THR A 151 5.96 29.67 -0.79
N LYS A 152 5.70 30.20 0.40
CA LYS A 152 6.17 29.59 1.66
C LYS A 152 5.27 28.38 1.99
N VAL A 153 5.78 27.19 1.81
CA VAL A 153 5.06 25.92 2.05
C VAL A 153 5.63 25.15 3.26
N GLY A 154 6.78 25.53 3.72
CA GLY A 154 7.47 24.91 4.85
C GLY A 154 7.87 25.91 5.94
N ILE A 155 8.72 25.48 6.87
CA ILE A 155 9.31 26.32 7.90
C ILE A 155 10.69 26.81 7.48
N GLU A 156 11.14 27.90 8.10
CA GLU A 156 12.51 28.37 7.93
C GLU A 156 13.48 27.47 8.70
N THR A 157 14.40 26.84 7.98
CA THR A 157 15.40 25.92 8.52
C THR A 157 16.83 26.44 8.37
N GLY A 158 16.97 27.63 7.81
CA GLY A 158 18.25 28.27 7.51
C GLY A 158 18.63 28.24 6.03
N ASP A 159 19.54 29.11 5.62
CA ASP A 159 20.08 29.10 4.27
C ASP A 159 21.11 27.97 4.13
N PRO A 160 20.89 26.99 3.23
CA PRO A 160 21.79 25.84 3.08
C PRO A 160 23.21 26.21 2.67
N ARG A 161 23.42 27.38 2.08
CA ARG A 161 24.78 27.89 1.77
C ARG A 161 25.61 28.19 3.02
N ASN A 162 24.97 28.31 4.17
CA ASN A 162 25.63 28.55 5.45
C ASN A 162 25.88 27.27 6.27
N PHE A 163 25.34 26.12 5.83
CA PHE A 163 25.56 24.82 6.49
C PHE A 163 27.00 24.37 6.33
N LYS A 164 27.59 23.94 7.44
CA LYS A 164 29.00 23.56 7.53
C LYS A 164 29.22 22.04 7.44
N SER A 165 28.16 21.27 7.59
CA SER A 165 28.21 19.81 7.59
C SER A 165 26.96 19.19 6.99
N TYR A 166 27.07 17.91 6.63
CA TYR A 166 25.92 17.10 6.23
C TYR A 166 24.89 17.02 7.36
N ASP A 167 25.33 16.91 8.60
CA ASP A 167 24.43 16.77 9.75
C ASP A 167 23.53 18.00 9.92
N GLU A 168 24.07 19.22 9.69
CA GLU A 168 23.25 20.44 9.70
C GLU A 168 22.15 20.42 8.62
N LEU A 169 22.49 19.98 7.41
CA LEU A 169 21.51 19.80 6.34
C LEU A 169 20.48 18.72 6.70
N TYR A 170 20.93 17.61 7.24
CA TYR A 170 20.06 16.50 7.63
C TYR A 170 19.08 16.90 8.73
N ASP A 171 19.55 17.62 9.74
CA ASP A 171 18.71 18.17 10.82
C ASP A 171 17.68 19.18 10.28
N ALA A 172 18.08 20.04 9.34
CA ALA A 172 17.17 20.96 8.66
C ALA A 172 16.10 20.20 7.87
N PHE A 173 16.50 19.16 7.15
CA PHE A 173 15.58 18.29 6.42
C PHE A 173 14.61 17.56 7.36
N LEU A 174 15.07 17.01 8.48
CA LEU A 174 14.21 16.35 9.46
C LEU A 174 13.17 17.30 10.06
N LYS A 175 13.56 18.52 10.38
CA LYS A 175 12.61 19.55 10.87
C LYS A 175 11.53 19.85 9.83
N GLN A 176 11.94 20.02 8.57
CA GLN A 176 11.02 20.25 7.47
C GLN A 176 10.09 19.06 7.24
N LEU A 177 10.64 17.85 7.26
CA LEU A 177 9.90 16.60 7.11
C LEU A 177 8.84 16.47 8.21
N HIS A 178 9.21 16.66 9.47
CA HIS A 178 8.27 16.57 10.59
C HIS A 178 7.14 17.60 10.46
N PHE A 179 7.45 18.83 10.09
CA PHE A 179 6.43 19.86 9.88
C PHE A 179 5.45 19.45 8.78
N ILE A 180 5.94 19.03 7.61
CA ILE A 180 5.09 18.68 6.47
C ILE A 180 4.28 17.41 6.76
N VAL A 181 4.87 16.41 7.42
CA VAL A 181 4.16 15.20 7.84
C VAL A 181 3.03 15.54 8.83
N ASP A 182 3.25 16.41 9.81
CA ASP A 182 2.19 16.85 10.73
C ASP A 182 1.03 17.50 9.97
N GLN A 183 1.33 18.42 9.04
CA GLN A 183 0.29 19.04 8.22
C GLN A 183 -0.46 17.99 7.37
N LYS A 184 0.27 17.06 6.75
CA LYS A 184 -0.31 15.98 5.94
C LYS A 184 -1.21 15.08 6.78
N MET A 185 -0.81 14.72 7.99
CA MET A 185 -1.64 13.91 8.90
C MET A 185 -2.93 14.61 9.30
N ARG A 186 -2.88 15.93 9.58
CA ARG A 186 -4.09 16.72 9.86
C ARG A 186 -5.06 16.72 8.69
N VAL A 187 -4.55 16.93 7.48
CA VAL A 187 -5.36 16.89 6.25
C VAL A 187 -5.91 15.48 6.02
N SER A 188 -5.11 14.44 6.24
CA SER A 188 -5.54 13.05 6.09
C SER A 188 -6.68 12.70 7.05
N ASN A 189 -6.59 13.11 8.31
CA ASN A 189 -7.68 12.93 9.29
C ASN A 189 -8.95 13.71 8.90
N TYR A 190 -8.80 14.86 8.26
CA TYR A 190 -9.95 15.60 7.75
C TYR A 190 -10.60 14.88 6.56
N ILE A 191 -9.79 14.40 5.62
CA ILE A 191 -10.26 13.62 4.46
C ILE A 191 -11.02 12.37 4.93
N ASP A 192 -10.48 11.63 5.90
CA ASP A 192 -11.11 10.46 6.47
C ASP A 192 -12.52 10.75 7.00
N ARG A 193 -12.67 11.84 7.77
CA ARG A 193 -13.98 12.29 8.27
C ARG A 193 -14.93 12.73 7.14
N MET A 194 -14.40 13.28 6.07
CA MET A 194 -15.20 13.68 4.91
C MET A 194 -15.74 12.44 4.17
N PHE A 195 -14.92 11.39 3.99
CA PHE A 195 -15.38 10.11 3.44
C PHE A 195 -16.48 9.50 4.31
N ALA A 196 -16.27 9.43 5.63
CA ALA A 196 -17.27 8.90 6.56
C ALA A 196 -18.62 9.63 6.48
N LYS A 197 -18.60 10.95 6.23
CA LYS A 197 -19.80 11.78 6.22
C LYS A 197 -20.49 11.85 4.86
N TYR A 198 -19.74 11.98 3.76
CA TYR A 198 -20.28 12.34 2.46
C TYR A 198 -20.19 11.25 1.40
N ALA A 199 -19.37 10.23 1.62
CA ALA A 199 -19.15 9.14 0.67
C ALA A 199 -19.12 7.76 1.35
N PRO A 200 -20.18 7.38 2.09
CA PRO A 200 -20.21 6.08 2.76
C PRO A 200 -20.13 4.93 1.76
N ALA A 201 -19.42 3.87 2.14
CA ALA A 201 -19.25 2.66 1.33
C ALA A 201 -20.16 1.53 1.84
N THR A 202 -21.46 1.77 1.83
CA THR A 202 -22.47 0.89 2.45
C THR A 202 -22.42 -0.53 1.90
N PHE A 203 -22.30 -0.69 0.58
CA PHE A 203 -22.23 -2.02 -0.03
C PHE A 203 -20.93 -2.76 0.36
N LEU A 204 -19.79 -2.07 0.39
CA LEU A 204 -18.51 -2.64 0.83
C LEU A 204 -18.58 -3.07 2.30
N SER A 205 -19.27 -2.29 3.13
CA SER A 205 -19.45 -2.58 4.56
C SER A 205 -20.11 -3.91 4.85
N LEU A 206 -20.89 -4.46 3.90
CA LEU A 206 -21.52 -5.79 4.05
C LEU A 206 -20.52 -6.95 4.01
N PHE A 207 -19.35 -6.74 3.43
CA PHE A 207 -18.32 -7.78 3.22
C PHE A 207 -17.13 -7.66 4.17
N ILE A 208 -17.13 -6.65 5.03
CA ILE A 208 -16.02 -6.38 5.94
C ILE A 208 -16.46 -6.70 7.37
N ASP A 209 -15.64 -7.50 8.05
CA ASP A 209 -15.88 -7.94 9.42
C ASP A 209 -16.13 -6.75 10.36
N ASP A 210 -17.02 -6.95 11.30
CA ASP A 210 -17.42 -6.04 12.37
C ASP A 210 -18.29 -4.84 11.93
N CYS A 211 -18.38 -4.51 10.63
CA CYS A 211 -19.19 -3.39 10.16
C CYS A 211 -20.68 -3.54 10.50
N ILE A 212 -21.26 -4.71 10.22
CA ILE A 212 -22.68 -5.01 10.50
C ILE A 212 -22.92 -5.03 12.01
N GLU A 213 -22.09 -5.75 12.75
CA GLU A 213 -22.22 -5.89 14.21
C GLU A 213 -22.15 -4.53 14.93
N ARG A 214 -21.26 -3.65 14.44
CA ARG A 214 -21.09 -2.29 14.98
C ARG A 214 -22.12 -1.29 14.46
N GLY A 215 -22.87 -1.63 13.41
CA GLY A 215 -23.76 -0.71 12.72
C GLY A 215 -23.06 0.50 12.16
N LYS A 216 -21.82 0.32 11.66
CA LYS A 216 -20.97 1.40 11.15
C LYS A 216 -20.45 1.11 9.75
N ASP A 217 -20.37 2.17 8.95
CA ASP A 217 -19.83 2.12 7.60
C ASP A 217 -18.31 1.87 7.60
N TYR A 218 -17.83 1.32 6.48
CA TYR A 218 -16.41 1.06 6.22
C TYR A 218 -15.51 2.27 6.52
N TYR A 219 -15.90 3.46 6.10
CA TYR A 219 -15.16 4.69 6.36
C TYR A 219 -15.44 5.31 7.74
N ASN A 220 -16.40 4.80 8.49
CA ASN A 220 -16.76 5.32 9.81
C ASN A 220 -16.34 4.36 10.94
N CYS A 221 -15.15 3.83 10.89
CA CYS A 221 -14.60 2.88 11.86
C CYS A 221 -15.49 1.64 12.05
N GLY A 222 -16.15 1.19 10.98
CA GLY A 222 -16.91 -0.08 10.97
C GLY A 222 -16.01 -1.30 11.06
N PRO A 223 -14.96 -1.42 10.23
CA PRO A 223 -14.04 -2.54 10.28
C PRO A 223 -13.33 -2.70 11.62
N ARG A 224 -12.78 -3.88 11.86
CA ARG A 224 -12.00 -4.18 13.07
C ARG A 224 -10.80 -3.26 13.22
N TYR A 225 -10.13 -2.99 12.11
CA TYR A 225 -9.00 -2.07 12.01
C TYR A 225 -9.32 -0.96 11.03
N HIS A 226 -8.88 0.24 11.36
CA HIS A 226 -9.06 1.42 10.51
C HIS A 226 -7.69 2.06 10.27
N SER A 227 -7.20 1.98 9.04
CA SER A 227 -5.87 2.47 8.66
C SER A 227 -5.98 3.52 7.58
N THR A 228 -5.34 4.65 7.84
CA THR A 228 -5.18 5.73 6.88
C THR A 228 -3.76 5.69 6.33
N TYR A 229 -3.63 5.52 5.02
CA TYR A 229 -2.34 5.40 4.35
C TYR A 229 -1.91 6.72 3.72
N ILE A 230 -0.63 7.03 3.89
CA ILE A 230 0.08 8.10 3.18
C ILE A 230 1.25 7.44 2.47
N GLN A 231 1.25 7.51 1.15
CA GLN A 231 2.29 6.89 0.34
C GLN A 231 3.47 7.84 0.14
N CYS A 232 4.66 7.48 0.61
CA CYS A 232 5.88 8.22 0.34
C CYS A 232 6.40 7.90 -1.06
N THR A 233 6.77 8.92 -1.82
CA THR A 233 7.32 8.79 -3.17
C THR A 233 8.73 9.33 -3.24
N GLY A 234 9.53 8.79 -4.18
CA GLY A 234 10.90 9.26 -4.45
C GLY A 234 11.96 8.79 -3.47
N LEU A 235 11.75 7.65 -2.82
CA LEU A 235 12.73 7.01 -1.91
C LEU A 235 13.49 5.86 -2.58
N GLY A 236 13.22 5.56 -3.84
CA GLY A 236 13.83 4.44 -4.57
C GLY A 236 15.08 4.81 -5.34
#